data_a1ff6f3441b4daf8bb2a4b585b3ec859
#
_entry.id   a1ff6f3441b4daf8bb2a4b585b3ec859
#
_cell.length_a   1.000
_cell.length_b   1.000
_cell.length_c   1.000
_cell.angle_alpha   90.00
_cell.angle_beta   90.00
_cell.angle_gamma   90.00
#
_symmetry.space_group_name_H-M   'P 1'
#
loop_
_entity.id
_entity.type
_entity.pdbx_description
1 polymer ?
#
loop_
_entity_poly.entity_id
_entity_poly.type
_entity_poly.pdbx_seq_one_letter_code
_entity_poly.pdbx_strand_id
1 'polypeptide(L)'
;MRIKTYIILFIMFFPIVCLAQDLKPYSCRVSLYVSAKNDSFKGKIESYISRELRSLGDVTVTDDKPDWVLYILALETYIKGEQKAGVILSTTVLKPFNKKLLLNMVNEKFKEVVSKSTSGILEHRDNWLQIGSPSNLRSICNEIVADFDSQWIKPEREHRQKEIDSQFKEIDSQLKELINKKK
;
A
#
# COMPACT_ATOMS: atom_id res chain seq x y z
N MET A 1 -40.81 32.63 -5.47
CA MET A 1 -39.38 33.04 -5.26
C MET A 1 -38.51 32.02 -4.52
N ARG A 2 -39.06 31.12 -3.71
CA ARG A 2 -38.26 30.15 -2.86
C ARG A 2 -37.61 28.99 -3.63
N ILE A 3 -38.20 28.49 -4.70
CA ILE A 3 -37.69 27.33 -5.46
C ILE A 3 -36.37 27.64 -6.21
N LYS A 4 -36.24 28.84 -6.77
CA LYS A 4 -35.02 29.26 -7.49
C LYS A 4 -33.77 29.32 -6.58
N THR A 5 -33.96 29.66 -5.31
CA THR A 5 -32.87 29.76 -4.32
C THR A 5 -32.33 28.37 -3.96
N TYR A 6 -33.19 27.36 -3.82
CA TYR A 6 -32.77 25.98 -3.54
C TYR A 6 -32.03 25.31 -4.71
N ILE A 7 -32.42 25.61 -5.95
CA ILE A 7 -31.75 25.09 -7.15
C ILE A 7 -30.32 25.68 -7.25
N ILE A 8 -30.14 26.97 -6.98
CA ILE A 8 -28.83 27.60 -7.01
C ILE A 8 -27.93 27.07 -5.88
N LEU A 9 -28.47 26.82 -4.68
CA LEU A 9 -27.75 26.20 -3.58
C LEU A 9 -27.30 24.76 -3.94
N PHE A 10 -28.18 23.98 -4.53
CA PHE A 10 -27.89 22.60 -4.95
C PHE A 10 -26.81 22.53 -6.02
N ILE A 11 -26.84 23.42 -7.03
CA ILE A 11 -25.81 23.49 -8.07
C ILE A 11 -24.44 23.93 -7.51
N MET A 12 -24.43 24.77 -6.47
CA MET A 12 -23.17 25.18 -5.82
C MET A 12 -22.58 24.13 -4.90
N PHE A 13 -23.40 23.28 -4.25
CA PHE A 13 -22.91 22.23 -3.36
C PHE A 13 -22.49 20.94 -4.11
N PHE A 14 -23.03 20.69 -5.29
CA PHE A 14 -22.76 19.47 -6.07
C PHE A 14 -21.27 19.30 -6.45
N PRO A 15 -20.56 20.32 -6.98
CA PRO A 15 -19.14 20.17 -7.29
C PRO A 15 -18.25 19.99 -6.05
N ILE A 16 -18.62 20.58 -4.90
CA ILE A 16 -17.87 20.43 -3.66
C ILE A 16 -17.97 19.00 -3.11
N VAL A 17 -19.13 18.36 -3.24
CA VAL A 17 -19.33 16.96 -2.82
C VAL A 17 -18.56 16.00 -3.74
N CYS A 18 -18.50 16.26 -5.05
CA CYS A 18 -17.71 15.44 -5.97
C CYS A 18 -16.21 15.58 -5.72
N LEU A 19 -15.70 16.78 -5.44
CA LEU A 19 -14.29 17.01 -5.07
C LEU A 19 -13.91 16.35 -3.75
N ALA A 20 -14.82 16.28 -2.78
CA ALA A 20 -14.56 15.63 -1.50
C ALA A 20 -14.42 14.10 -1.59
N GLN A 21 -14.93 13.46 -2.64
CA GLN A 21 -14.77 12.02 -2.85
C GLN A 21 -13.33 11.60 -3.19
N ASP A 22 -12.54 12.50 -3.77
CA ASP A 22 -11.13 12.24 -4.11
C ASP A 22 -10.16 12.50 -2.95
N LEU A 23 -10.63 13.07 -1.84
CA LEU A 23 -9.84 13.42 -0.65
C LEU A 23 -9.71 12.26 0.35
N LYS A 24 -9.70 11.01 -0.13
CA LYS A 24 -9.49 9.86 0.76
C LYS A 24 -8.07 9.85 1.30
N PRO A 25 -7.91 9.62 2.61
CA PRO A 25 -6.60 9.43 3.20
C PRO A 25 -5.88 8.24 2.55
N TYR A 26 -4.57 8.23 2.65
CA TYR A 26 -3.77 7.10 2.18
C TYR A 26 -4.23 5.81 2.85
N SER A 27 -4.34 4.76 2.09
CA SER A 27 -4.53 3.40 2.58
C SER A 27 -3.82 2.43 1.63
N CYS A 28 -3.18 1.42 2.18
CA CYS A 28 -2.37 0.46 1.45
C CYS A 28 -2.79 -0.97 1.79
N ARG A 29 -2.85 -1.84 0.79
CA ARG A 29 -3.11 -3.27 0.95
C ARG A 29 -1.85 -4.05 0.69
N VAL A 30 -1.44 -4.85 1.66
CA VAL A 30 -0.22 -5.66 1.60
C VAL A 30 -0.61 -7.14 1.68
N SER A 31 -0.18 -7.93 0.71
CA SER A 31 -0.22 -9.38 0.78
C SER A 31 1.09 -9.89 1.38
N LEU A 32 0.99 -10.88 2.28
CA LEU A 32 2.13 -11.46 2.97
C LEU A 32 2.22 -12.95 2.69
N TYR A 33 3.30 -13.37 2.05
CA TYR A 33 3.63 -14.77 1.83
C TYR A 33 4.88 -15.17 2.59
N VAL A 34 4.75 -16.14 3.49
CA VAL A 34 5.88 -16.69 4.23
C VAL A 34 6.09 -18.15 3.83
N SER A 35 7.31 -18.47 3.42
CA SER A 35 7.76 -19.84 3.15
C SER A 35 8.79 -20.24 4.21
N ALA A 36 8.50 -21.33 4.94
CA ALA A 36 9.40 -21.91 5.92
C ALA A 36 9.20 -23.42 5.97
N LYS A 37 10.23 -24.16 6.38
CA LYS A 37 10.15 -25.63 6.52
C LYS A 37 9.19 -26.07 7.63
N ASN A 38 9.05 -25.25 8.69
CA ASN A 38 8.28 -25.56 9.88
C ASN A 38 7.06 -24.63 9.98
N ASP A 39 5.84 -25.22 10.03
CA ASP A 39 4.60 -24.45 10.08
C ASP A 39 4.47 -23.57 11.34
N SER A 40 4.97 -24.03 12.50
CA SER A 40 4.98 -23.22 13.73
C SER A 40 5.90 -22.01 13.59
N PHE A 41 7.04 -22.16 12.94
CA PHE A 41 7.98 -21.07 12.68
C PHE A 41 7.38 -20.09 11.64
N LYS A 42 6.79 -20.61 10.57
CA LYS A 42 6.02 -19.84 9.59
C LYS A 42 4.95 -18.99 10.25
N GLY A 43 4.06 -19.60 11.04
CA GLY A 43 2.96 -18.91 11.71
C GLY A 43 3.42 -17.83 12.70
N LYS A 44 4.58 -17.98 13.35
CA LYS A 44 5.16 -16.93 14.19
C LYS A 44 5.58 -15.71 13.36
N ILE A 45 6.26 -15.93 12.23
CA ILE A 45 6.69 -14.84 11.34
C ILE A 45 5.47 -14.12 10.77
N GLU A 46 4.48 -14.85 10.25
CA GLU A 46 3.23 -14.29 9.73
C GLU A 46 2.51 -13.43 10.80
N SER A 47 2.45 -13.95 12.03
CA SER A 47 1.81 -13.24 13.14
C SER A 47 2.55 -11.94 13.49
N TYR A 48 3.88 -11.97 13.60
CA TYR A 48 4.67 -10.79 13.96
C TYR A 48 4.58 -9.71 12.88
N ILE A 49 4.81 -10.07 11.62
CA ILE A 49 4.79 -9.14 10.50
C ILE A 49 3.38 -8.58 10.28
N SER A 50 2.35 -9.44 10.27
CA SER A 50 0.97 -8.98 10.07
C SER A 50 0.51 -8.01 11.17
N ARG A 51 0.93 -8.26 12.42
CA ARG A 51 0.61 -7.37 13.53
C ARG A 51 1.32 -6.01 13.37
N GLU A 52 2.60 -6.02 13.01
CA GLU A 52 3.38 -4.82 12.83
C GLU A 52 2.89 -3.99 11.64
N LEU A 53 2.57 -4.62 10.51
CA LEU A 53 1.94 -3.95 9.36
C LEU A 53 0.62 -3.28 9.74
N ARG A 54 -0.24 -3.96 10.50
CA ARG A 54 -1.52 -3.37 10.96
C ARG A 54 -1.31 -2.23 11.96
N SER A 55 -0.21 -2.21 12.71
CA SER A 55 0.10 -1.14 13.67
C SER A 55 0.42 0.19 12.99
N LEU A 56 0.72 0.20 11.69
CA LEU A 56 0.91 1.43 10.90
C LEU A 56 -0.41 2.22 10.71
N GLY A 57 -1.57 1.57 10.92
CA GLY A 57 -2.88 2.21 10.95
C GLY A 57 -3.52 2.44 9.58
N ASP A 58 -2.73 2.62 8.55
CA ASP A 58 -3.15 2.81 7.15
C ASP A 58 -2.86 1.60 6.25
N VAL A 59 -2.35 0.52 6.82
CA VAL A 59 -2.04 -0.73 6.12
C VAL A 59 -3.05 -1.83 6.46
N THR A 60 -3.61 -2.46 5.44
CA THR A 60 -4.46 -3.64 5.56
C THR A 60 -3.74 -4.86 5.00
N VAL A 61 -3.59 -5.91 5.80
CA VAL A 61 -3.03 -7.18 5.33
C VAL A 61 -4.13 -8.03 4.69
N THR A 62 -4.03 -8.25 3.38
CA THR A 62 -5.03 -8.97 2.57
C THR A 62 -4.46 -9.47 1.25
N ASP A 63 -5.00 -10.58 0.74
CA ASP A 63 -4.66 -11.10 -0.58
C ASP A 63 -5.58 -10.58 -1.70
N ASP A 64 -6.64 -9.84 -1.34
CA ASP A 64 -7.53 -9.24 -2.34
C ASP A 64 -6.95 -7.95 -2.90
N LYS A 65 -6.50 -8.02 -4.15
CA LYS A 65 -5.94 -6.89 -4.93
C LYS A 65 -4.90 -6.08 -4.13
N PRO A 66 -3.82 -6.70 -3.69
CA PRO A 66 -2.80 -6.03 -2.91
C PRO A 66 -2.13 -4.92 -3.74
N ASP A 67 -1.72 -3.84 -3.07
CA ASP A 67 -0.91 -2.78 -3.64
C ASP A 67 0.58 -3.15 -3.56
N TRP A 68 0.95 -3.98 -2.57
CA TRP A 68 2.28 -4.53 -2.37
C TRP A 68 2.22 -6.00 -1.96
N VAL A 69 3.27 -6.73 -2.28
CA VAL A 69 3.46 -8.13 -1.87
C VAL A 69 4.80 -8.27 -1.17
N LEU A 70 4.77 -8.77 0.07
CA LEU A 70 5.95 -9.19 0.81
C LEU A 70 6.08 -10.70 0.74
N TYR A 71 7.14 -11.19 0.13
CA TYR A 71 7.48 -12.59 0.11
C TYR A 71 8.69 -12.85 1.01
N ILE A 72 8.53 -13.70 2.02
CA ILE A 72 9.56 -14.00 3.02
C ILE A 72 9.92 -15.47 2.96
N LEU A 73 11.18 -15.76 2.64
CA LEU A 73 11.78 -17.07 2.80
C LEU A 73 12.50 -17.14 4.14
N ALA A 74 12.09 -18.07 4.99
CA ALA A 74 12.59 -18.20 6.34
C ALA A 74 13.30 -19.55 6.55
N LEU A 75 14.54 -19.49 7.04
CA LEU A 75 15.38 -20.64 7.34
C LEU A 75 15.80 -20.63 8.80
N GLU A 76 15.74 -21.79 9.45
CA GLU A 76 16.37 -22.02 10.75
C GLU A 76 17.73 -22.69 10.52
N THR A 77 18.75 -22.20 11.18
CA THR A 77 20.09 -22.83 11.16
C THR A 77 20.31 -23.62 12.44
N TYR A 78 21.08 -24.71 12.35
CA TYR A 78 21.32 -25.62 13.45
C TYR A 78 22.83 -25.89 13.61
N ILE A 79 23.26 -26.09 14.87
CA ILE A 79 24.59 -26.60 15.21
C ILE A 79 24.50 -28.12 15.37
N LYS A 80 25.64 -28.78 15.47
CA LYS A 80 25.72 -30.21 15.80
C LYS A 80 24.86 -30.54 17.03
N GLY A 81 23.95 -31.52 16.91
CA GLY A 81 23.05 -31.93 17.99
C GLY A 81 21.67 -31.29 17.95
N GLU A 82 21.21 -30.80 16.80
CA GLU A 82 19.86 -30.24 16.58
C GLU A 82 19.56 -28.94 17.34
N GLN A 83 20.57 -28.35 17.99
CA GLN A 83 20.39 -27.06 18.65
C GLN A 83 20.23 -25.95 17.62
N LYS A 84 19.13 -25.20 17.71
CA LYS A 84 18.90 -24.02 16.87
C LYS A 84 19.96 -22.96 17.11
N ALA A 85 20.67 -22.60 16.06
CA ALA A 85 21.77 -21.63 16.10
C ALA A 85 21.33 -20.24 15.68
N GLY A 86 20.45 -20.15 14.68
CA GLY A 86 20.05 -18.87 14.13
C GLY A 86 18.81 -18.97 13.27
N VAL A 87 18.38 -17.80 12.80
CA VAL A 87 17.33 -17.63 11.82
C VAL A 87 17.83 -16.72 10.70
N ILE A 88 17.41 -17.01 9.48
CA ILE A 88 17.69 -16.22 8.28
C ILE A 88 16.35 -15.91 7.64
N LEU A 89 16.05 -14.63 7.43
CA LEU A 89 14.88 -14.17 6.72
C LEU A 89 15.32 -13.41 5.45
N SER A 90 14.97 -13.95 4.30
CA SER A 90 15.10 -13.25 3.02
C SER A 90 13.75 -12.68 2.65
N THR A 91 13.66 -11.36 2.59
CA THR A 91 12.45 -10.63 2.25
C THR A 91 12.55 -10.07 0.85
N THR A 92 11.58 -10.37 0.01
CA THR A 92 11.45 -9.80 -1.35
C THR A 92 10.22 -8.91 -1.39
N VAL A 93 10.40 -7.68 -1.84
CA VAL A 93 9.33 -6.70 -2.04
C VAL A 93 8.92 -6.70 -3.50
N LEU A 94 7.64 -6.93 -3.73
CA LEU A 94 7.05 -6.98 -5.05
C LEU A 94 5.89 -5.99 -5.15
N LYS A 95 5.68 -5.44 -6.34
CA LYS A 95 4.54 -4.58 -6.64
C LYS A 95 3.75 -5.15 -7.81
N PRO A 96 2.41 -5.20 -7.78
CA PRO A 96 1.61 -5.57 -8.94
C PRO A 96 1.93 -4.65 -10.13
N PHE A 97 2.13 -5.25 -11.30
CA PHE A 97 2.47 -4.54 -12.51
C PHE A 97 1.39 -3.51 -12.90
N ASN A 98 1.80 -2.27 -13.16
CA ASN A 98 0.88 -1.20 -13.57
C ASN A 98 0.47 -1.35 -15.04
N LYS A 99 -0.66 -2.02 -15.27
CA LYS A 99 -1.22 -2.27 -16.61
C LYS A 99 -1.65 -1.00 -17.35
N LYS A 100 -1.95 0.10 -16.64
CA LYS A 100 -2.52 1.32 -17.26
C LYS A 100 -1.63 1.87 -18.37
N LEU A 101 -0.32 1.86 -18.18
CA LEU A 101 0.64 2.31 -19.19
C LEU A 101 0.53 1.49 -20.48
N LEU A 102 0.55 0.15 -20.37
CA LEU A 102 0.43 -0.72 -21.53
C LEU A 102 -0.95 -0.57 -22.21
N LEU A 103 -2.02 -0.52 -21.43
CA LEU A 103 -3.37 -0.40 -21.97
C LEU A 103 -3.61 0.91 -22.71
N ASN A 104 -2.88 1.99 -22.36
CA ASN A 104 -2.93 3.25 -23.08
C ASN A 104 -2.16 3.23 -24.42
N MET A 105 -1.22 2.29 -24.57
CA MET A 105 -0.37 2.17 -25.77
C MET A 105 -0.93 1.18 -26.81
N VAL A 106 -1.91 0.37 -26.44
CA VAL A 106 -2.50 -0.67 -27.30
C VAL A 106 -3.87 -0.26 -27.85
N ASN A 107 -4.14 -0.72 -29.09
CA ASN A 107 -5.46 -0.54 -29.70
C ASN A 107 -6.55 -1.25 -28.85
N GLU A 108 -7.75 -0.69 -28.84
CA GLU A 108 -8.92 -1.21 -28.08
C GLU A 108 -9.13 -2.71 -28.27
N LYS A 109 -8.94 -3.22 -29.51
CA LYS A 109 -9.09 -4.65 -29.85
C LYS A 109 -8.19 -5.58 -29.03
N PHE A 110 -7.05 -5.08 -28.56
CA PHE A 110 -6.05 -5.88 -27.84
C PHE A 110 -6.04 -5.63 -26.34
N LYS A 111 -6.78 -4.64 -25.84
CA LYS A 111 -6.77 -4.28 -24.42
C LYS A 111 -7.17 -5.44 -23.51
N GLU A 112 -8.19 -6.22 -23.89
CA GLU A 112 -8.61 -7.37 -23.09
C GLU A 112 -7.53 -8.46 -23.03
N VAL A 113 -6.90 -8.79 -24.16
CA VAL A 113 -5.83 -9.77 -24.24
C VAL A 113 -4.65 -9.32 -23.39
N VAL A 114 -4.20 -8.07 -23.55
CA VAL A 114 -3.09 -7.50 -22.77
C VAL A 114 -3.43 -7.48 -21.28
N SER A 115 -4.64 -7.10 -20.90
CA SER A 115 -5.08 -7.08 -19.51
C SER A 115 -5.06 -8.48 -18.87
N LYS A 116 -5.49 -9.52 -19.62
CA LYS A 116 -5.43 -10.93 -19.18
C LYS A 116 -3.99 -11.43 -19.09
N SER A 117 -3.18 -11.19 -20.11
CA SER A 117 -1.79 -11.66 -20.19
C SER A 117 -0.87 -11.03 -19.14
N THR A 118 -1.18 -9.79 -18.70
CA THR A 118 -0.42 -9.09 -17.65
C THR A 118 -1.02 -9.26 -16.26
N SER A 119 -2.06 -10.10 -16.14
CA SER A 119 -2.68 -10.41 -14.84
C SER A 119 -1.74 -11.27 -14.01
N GLY A 120 -1.50 -10.86 -12.76
CA GLY A 120 -0.63 -11.59 -11.84
C GLY A 120 0.88 -11.33 -12.02
N ILE A 121 1.29 -10.49 -12.99
CA ILE A 121 2.69 -10.08 -13.09
C ILE A 121 3.03 -9.19 -11.88
N LEU A 122 4.14 -9.53 -11.22
CA LEU A 122 4.70 -8.77 -10.11
C LEU A 122 6.06 -8.20 -10.54
N GLU A 123 6.29 -6.93 -10.23
CA GLU A 123 7.57 -6.27 -10.42
C GLU A 123 8.39 -6.42 -9.14
N HIS A 124 9.61 -6.90 -9.27
CA HIS A 124 10.58 -6.89 -8.19
C HIS A 124 11.00 -5.46 -7.87
N ARG A 125 10.95 -5.09 -6.58
CA ARG A 125 11.34 -3.76 -6.12
C ARG A 125 12.59 -3.79 -5.27
N ASP A 126 12.67 -4.74 -4.33
CA ASP A 126 13.80 -4.84 -3.42
C ASP A 126 13.93 -6.24 -2.81
N ASN A 127 15.06 -6.49 -2.18
CA ASN A 127 15.37 -7.74 -1.51
C ASN A 127 16.30 -7.48 -0.32
N TRP A 128 15.93 -7.96 0.86
CA TRP A 128 16.72 -7.84 2.10
C TRP A 128 17.02 -9.21 2.70
N LEU A 129 18.14 -9.29 3.38
CA LEU A 129 18.54 -10.48 4.12
C LEU A 129 18.82 -10.07 5.58
N GLN A 130 18.01 -10.58 6.50
CA GLN A 130 18.24 -10.44 7.94
C GLN A 130 18.69 -11.77 8.54
N ILE A 131 19.69 -11.71 9.44
CA ILE A 131 20.24 -12.86 10.14
C ILE A 131 20.25 -12.53 11.63
N GLY A 132 19.82 -13.47 12.45
CA GLY A 132 19.85 -13.28 13.90
C GLY A 132 19.64 -14.56 14.70
N SER A 133 19.55 -14.41 16.02
CA SER A 133 19.22 -15.52 16.90
C SER A 133 17.73 -15.83 16.90
N PRO A 134 17.31 -17.05 17.22
CA PRO A 134 15.89 -17.39 17.35
C PRO A 134 15.13 -16.53 18.38
N SER A 135 15.84 -16.05 19.43
CA SER A 135 15.27 -15.14 20.44
C SER A 135 14.93 -13.75 19.90
N ASN A 136 15.62 -13.32 18.83
CA ASN A 136 15.45 -12.00 18.23
C ASN A 136 14.47 -12.00 17.06
N LEU A 137 13.79 -13.12 16.78
CA LEU A 137 12.89 -13.25 15.62
C LEU A 137 11.87 -12.11 15.54
N ARG A 138 11.27 -11.72 16.67
CA ARG A 138 10.32 -10.61 16.72
C ARG A 138 10.95 -9.27 16.32
N SER A 139 12.15 -8.98 16.81
CA SER A 139 12.88 -7.75 16.44
C SER A 139 13.17 -7.71 14.96
N ILE A 140 13.65 -8.82 14.41
CA ILE A 140 13.93 -8.94 12.97
C ILE A 140 12.66 -8.70 12.14
N CYS A 141 11.52 -9.27 12.55
CA CYS A 141 10.25 -9.02 11.87
C CYS A 141 9.80 -7.56 11.94
N ASN A 142 10.01 -6.89 13.08
CA ASN A 142 9.72 -5.47 13.23
C ASN A 142 10.63 -4.60 12.35
N GLU A 143 11.93 -4.94 12.26
CA GLU A 143 12.89 -4.26 11.36
C GLU A 143 12.48 -4.39 9.90
N ILE A 144 12.07 -5.59 9.44
CA ILE A 144 11.55 -5.80 8.09
C ILE A 144 10.39 -4.84 7.77
N VAL A 145 9.44 -4.70 8.70
CA VAL A 145 8.28 -3.82 8.48
C VAL A 145 8.69 -2.35 8.54
N ALA A 146 9.61 -1.98 9.44
CA ALA A 146 10.12 -0.61 9.52
C ALA A 146 10.86 -0.20 8.24
N ASP A 147 11.69 -1.08 7.69
CA ASP A 147 12.40 -0.87 6.42
C ASP A 147 11.40 -0.75 5.27
N PHE A 148 10.41 -1.64 5.22
CA PHE A 148 9.34 -1.59 4.21
C PHE A 148 8.51 -0.31 4.31
N ASP A 149 8.09 0.09 5.51
CA ASP A 149 7.36 1.36 5.69
C ASP A 149 8.20 2.54 5.25
N SER A 150 9.45 2.64 5.71
CA SER A 150 10.31 3.79 5.44
C SER A 150 10.65 3.97 3.96
N GLN A 151 10.84 2.88 3.24
CA GLN A 151 11.28 2.91 1.84
C GLN A 151 10.12 2.97 0.84
N TRP A 152 8.97 2.36 1.16
CA TRP A 152 7.89 2.16 0.18
C TRP A 152 6.56 2.77 0.58
N ILE A 153 6.10 2.58 1.83
CA ILE A 153 4.78 3.06 2.27
C ILE A 153 4.83 4.56 2.59
N LYS A 154 5.81 4.99 3.39
CA LYS A 154 5.94 6.38 3.84
C LYS A 154 6.07 7.38 2.68
N PRO A 155 6.88 7.14 1.62
CA PRO A 155 6.93 8.04 0.48
C PRO A 155 5.58 8.16 -0.26
N GLU A 156 4.83 7.06 -0.41
CA GLU A 156 3.50 7.09 -1.03
C GLU A 156 2.49 7.86 -0.15
N ARG A 157 2.55 7.66 1.17
CA ARG A 157 1.74 8.39 2.15
C ARG A 157 2.00 9.90 2.09
N GLU A 158 3.27 10.30 2.08
CA GLU A 158 3.67 11.71 1.98
C GLU A 158 3.27 12.34 0.65
N HIS A 159 3.40 11.60 -0.45
CA HIS A 159 2.95 12.05 -1.76
C HIS A 159 1.43 12.28 -1.75
N ARG A 160 0.66 11.33 -1.23
CA ARG A 160 -0.80 11.45 -1.13
C ARG A 160 -1.23 12.62 -0.25
N GLN A 161 -0.55 12.86 0.86
CA GLN A 161 -0.82 14.01 1.72
C GLN A 161 -0.59 15.33 1.00
N LYS A 162 0.50 15.45 0.22
CA LYS A 162 0.78 16.65 -0.59
C LYS A 162 -0.29 16.90 -1.66
N GLU A 163 -0.80 15.84 -2.30
CA GLU A 163 -1.91 15.95 -3.25
C GLU A 163 -3.17 16.49 -2.57
N ILE A 164 -3.53 15.95 -1.40
CA ILE A 164 -4.67 16.40 -0.62
C ILE A 164 -4.53 17.87 -0.23
N ASP A 165 -3.37 18.26 0.30
CA ASP A 165 -3.08 19.63 0.71
C ASP A 165 -3.15 20.62 -0.49
N SER A 166 -2.70 20.20 -1.67
CA SER A 166 -2.80 20.98 -2.90
C SER A 166 -4.25 21.19 -3.33
N GLN A 167 -5.06 20.13 -3.30
CA GLN A 167 -6.48 20.22 -3.63
C GLN A 167 -7.24 21.14 -2.65
N PHE A 168 -6.94 21.06 -1.35
CA PHE A 168 -7.53 21.98 -0.38
C PHE A 168 -7.19 23.44 -0.65
N LYS A 169 -5.95 23.75 -1.01
CA LYS A 169 -5.54 25.13 -1.38
C LYS A 169 -6.29 25.61 -2.62
N GLU A 170 -6.48 24.77 -3.60
CA GLU A 170 -7.23 25.11 -4.82
C GLU A 170 -8.70 25.41 -4.51
N ILE A 171 -9.35 24.56 -3.70
CA ILE A 171 -10.74 24.76 -3.25
C ILE A 171 -10.87 26.08 -2.47
N ASP A 172 -9.95 26.39 -1.55
CA ASP A 172 -9.96 27.64 -0.77
C ASP A 172 -9.83 28.86 -1.68
N SER A 173 -8.97 28.78 -2.70
CA SER A 173 -8.81 29.85 -3.70
C SER A 173 -10.09 30.08 -4.49
N GLN A 174 -10.72 29.02 -4.96
CA GLN A 174 -11.98 29.10 -5.73
C GLN A 174 -13.11 29.68 -4.86
N LEU A 175 -13.21 29.27 -3.59
CA LEU A 175 -14.18 29.83 -2.65
C LEU A 175 -14.00 31.33 -2.42
N LYS A 176 -12.75 31.78 -2.25
CA LYS A 176 -12.42 33.21 -2.10
C LYS A 176 -12.82 34.02 -3.34
N GLU A 177 -12.56 33.52 -4.54
CA GLU A 177 -12.99 34.18 -5.78
C GLU A 177 -14.50 34.30 -5.87
N LEU A 178 -15.25 33.24 -5.53
CA LEU A 178 -16.72 33.24 -5.55
C LEU A 178 -17.31 34.26 -4.56
N ILE A 179 -16.70 34.37 -3.37
CA ILE A 179 -17.13 35.35 -2.36
C ILE A 179 -16.89 36.79 -2.85
N ASN A 180 -15.74 37.04 -3.47
CA ASN A 180 -15.39 38.38 -3.97
C ASN A 180 -16.24 38.80 -5.18
N LYS A 181 -16.68 37.90 -6.03
CA LYS A 181 -17.57 38.20 -7.15
C LYS A 181 -19.02 38.51 -6.75
N LYS A 182 -19.39 38.26 -5.49
CA LYS A 182 -20.74 38.58 -4.95
C LYS A 182 -20.82 39.92 -4.16
N LYS A 183 -19.71 40.55 -3.96
CA LYS A 183 -19.64 41.90 -3.44
C LYS A 183 -19.63 42.93 -4.58
#